data_1aea50df8c3cd22428f773f584134679
#
_entry.id   1aea50df8c3cd22428f773f584134679
#
_cell.length_a   1.000
_cell.length_b   1.000
_cell.length_c   1.000
_cell.angle_alpha   90.00
_cell.angle_beta   90.00
_cell.angle_gamma   90.00
#
_symmetry.space_group_name_H-M   'P 1'
#
loop_
_entity.id
_entity.type
_entity.pdbx_description
1 polymer ?
#
loop_
_entity_poly.entity_id
_entity_poly.type
_entity_poly.pdbx_seq_one_letter_code
_entity_poly.pdbx_strand_id
1 'polypeptide(L)'
;MHKVALFNGKFIEGGVAKIEVLSAAALFGRGVFTTIAIFDGKPFLMDKHLRRLRRNSAAIKLSQPEKEFNSIEQQLNELIHLNSIVNGRARITLFDGTASRMWANKSEERVDCLIVTADPRQVSADLKLTVSPYSINSRAPLAGIKSCNYLENLMAKDEAKARGFDEAIRANERGEVTSACMANLFWLKGDRLFTPSLATGCLAGTTREFILENFDCREVTVAADELRSADSIFITSAGIGVRQLNKFDEREFTDSAHPLLDLLPIADKKTRMSAE
;
A
#
# COMPACT_ATOMS: atom_id res chain seq x y z
N MET A 1 -13.37 2.11 -10.11
CA MET A 1 -12.51 1.54 -11.17
C MET A 1 -12.92 2.18 -12.48
N HIS A 2 -11.95 2.63 -13.29
CA HIS A 2 -12.22 3.19 -14.62
C HIS A 2 -12.63 2.11 -15.61
N LYS A 3 -13.11 2.55 -16.79
CA LYS A 3 -13.74 1.68 -17.79
C LYS A 3 -12.76 0.68 -18.42
N VAL A 4 -11.54 1.13 -18.74
CA VAL A 4 -10.52 0.28 -19.37
C VAL A 4 -9.57 -0.26 -18.31
N ALA A 5 -9.24 -1.53 -18.40
CA ALA A 5 -8.19 -2.22 -17.64
C ALA A 5 -7.20 -2.88 -18.61
N LEU A 6 -6.03 -3.25 -18.13
CA LEU A 6 -5.06 -4.04 -18.88
C LEU A 6 -4.95 -5.42 -18.24
N PHE A 7 -5.11 -6.46 -19.03
CA PHE A 7 -4.92 -7.85 -18.62
C PHE A 7 -4.02 -8.59 -19.61
N ASN A 8 -2.88 -9.07 -19.13
CA ASN A 8 -1.88 -9.79 -19.93
C ASN A 8 -1.51 -9.06 -21.24
N GLY A 9 -1.20 -7.76 -21.14
CA GLY A 9 -0.81 -6.94 -22.27
C GLY A 9 -1.95 -6.52 -23.21
N LYS A 10 -3.21 -6.84 -22.89
CA LYS A 10 -4.38 -6.47 -23.67
C LYS A 10 -5.26 -5.49 -22.91
N PHE A 11 -5.66 -4.40 -23.57
CA PHE A 11 -6.67 -3.49 -23.03
C PHE A 11 -8.05 -4.12 -23.20
N ILE A 12 -8.77 -4.17 -22.09
CA ILE A 12 -10.09 -4.79 -21.98
C ILE A 12 -11.05 -3.88 -21.23
N GLU A 13 -12.34 -4.11 -21.35
CA GLU A 13 -13.30 -3.50 -20.43
C GLU A 13 -13.10 -4.06 -19.03
N GLY A 14 -12.97 -3.18 -18.00
CA GLY A 14 -12.54 -3.58 -16.66
C GLY A 14 -13.42 -4.63 -15.98
N GLY A 15 -14.71 -4.70 -16.33
CA GLY A 15 -15.65 -5.69 -15.79
C GLY A 15 -15.53 -7.11 -16.37
N VAL A 16 -14.76 -7.29 -17.46
CA VAL A 16 -14.64 -8.62 -18.12
C VAL A 16 -13.38 -9.38 -17.78
N ALA A 17 -12.47 -8.82 -16.98
CA ALA A 17 -11.29 -9.53 -16.50
C ALA A 17 -11.70 -10.76 -15.66
N LYS A 18 -11.20 -11.93 -16.03
CA LYS A 18 -11.52 -13.21 -15.35
C LYS A 18 -10.24 -13.90 -14.94
N ILE A 19 -10.30 -14.57 -13.80
CA ILE A 19 -9.24 -15.40 -13.26
C ILE A 19 -9.70 -16.86 -13.27
N GLU A 20 -8.77 -17.77 -13.56
CA GLU A 20 -9.01 -19.22 -13.43
C GLU A 20 -9.29 -19.56 -11.96
N VAL A 21 -10.47 -20.14 -11.69
CA VAL A 21 -10.92 -20.46 -10.31
C VAL A 21 -10.01 -21.46 -9.60
N LEU A 22 -9.43 -22.41 -10.35
CA LEU A 22 -8.49 -23.37 -9.79
C LEU A 22 -7.03 -22.91 -9.79
N SER A 23 -6.78 -21.64 -10.11
CA SER A 23 -5.43 -21.07 -10.09
C SER A 23 -4.88 -20.97 -8.66
N ALA A 24 -3.56 -20.99 -8.51
CA ALA A 24 -2.91 -20.75 -7.24
C ALA A 24 -3.18 -19.33 -6.69
N ALA A 25 -3.46 -18.38 -7.58
CA ALA A 25 -3.90 -17.04 -7.19
C ALA A 25 -5.27 -17.07 -6.51
N ALA A 26 -6.26 -17.78 -7.08
CA ALA A 26 -7.61 -17.84 -6.55
C ALA A 26 -7.69 -18.66 -5.25
N LEU A 27 -7.01 -19.82 -5.22
CA LEU A 27 -7.10 -20.74 -4.09
C LEU A 27 -6.21 -20.34 -2.91
N PHE A 28 -5.06 -19.73 -3.16
CA PHE A 28 -4.04 -19.48 -2.12
C PHE A 28 -3.57 -18.03 -2.05
N GLY A 29 -4.14 -17.12 -2.84
CA GLY A 29 -3.71 -15.73 -2.88
C GLY A 29 -2.27 -15.56 -3.39
N ARG A 30 -1.73 -16.50 -4.19
CA ARG A 30 -0.36 -16.44 -4.70
C ARG A 30 -0.21 -15.33 -5.73
N GLY A 31 0.21 -14.17 -5.24
CA GLY A 31 0.40 -12.96 -6.04
C GLY A 31 0.96 -11.83 -5.21
N VAL A 32 1.44 -10.80 -5.89
CA VAL A 32 1.95 -9.56 -5.32
C VAL A 32 1.36 -8.37 -6.06
N PHE A 33 1.29 -7.22 -5.39
CA PHE A 33 0.77 -6.03 -6.02
C PHE A 33 1.49 -4.76 -5.60
N THR A 34 1.31 -3.71 -6.38
CA THR A 34 1.66 -2.36 -5.99
C THR A 34 0.52 -1.41 -6.32
N THR A 35 0.37 -0.33 -5.55
CA THR A 35 -0.55 0.77 -5.84
C THR A 35 0.29 2.01 -6.08
N ILE A 36 0.01 2.74 -7.14
CA ILE A 36 0.77 3.90 -7.62
C ILE A 36 -0.17 5.08 -7.66
N ALA A 37 0.23 6.22 -7.09
CA ALA A 37 -0.49 7.48 -7.28
C ALA A 37 -0.23 8.00 -8.69
N ILE A 38 -1.24 8.65 -9.26
CA ILE A 38 -1.15 9.34 -10.55
C ILE A 38 -1.41 10.81 -10.28
N PHE A 39 -0.47 11.68 -10.69
CA PHE A 39 -0.59 13.12 -10.60
C PHE A 39 -0.29 13.72 -11.96
N ASP A 40 -1.13 14.63 -12.41
CA ASP A 40 -1.01 15.30 -13.73
C ASP A 40 -0.78 14.29 -14.87
N GLY A 41 -1.52 13.17 -14.84
CA GLY A 41 -1.44 12.12 -15.84
C GLY A 41 -0.17 11.25 -15.77
N LYS A 42 0.66 11.38 -14.71
CA LYS A 42 1.92 10.65 -14.60
C LYS A 42 1.95 9.77 -13.35
N PRO A 43 2.44 8.51 -13.45
CA PRO A 43 2.63 7.64 -12.29
C PRO A 43 3.78 8.16 -11.41
N PHE A 44 3.50 8.33 -10.12
CA PHE A 44 4.47 8.84 -9.15
C PHE A 44 5.36 7.72 -8.60
N LEU A 45 6.67 7.95 -8.53
CA LEU A 45 7.70 7.00 -8.05
C LEU A 45 7.68 5.65 -8.76
N MET A 46 7.43 5.63 -10.07
CA MET A 46 7.26 4.41 -10.85
C MET A 46 8.40 3.41 -10.68
N ASP A 47 9.66 3.86 -10.74
CA ASP A 47 10.86 3.02 -10.55
C ASP A 47 10.88 2.31 -9.21
N LYS A 48 10.53 3.02 -8.10
CA LYS A 48 10.46 2.43 -6.77
C LYS A 48 9.37 1.36 -6.69
N HIS A 49 8.25 1.60 -7.34
CA HIS A 49 7.13 0.65 -7.41
C HIS A 49 7.50 -0.61 -8.19
N LEU A 50 8.12 -0.48 -9.36
CA LEU A 50 8.56 -1.62 -10.17
C LEU A 50 9.67 -2.41 -9.47
N ARG A 51 10.66 -1.73 -8.89
CA ARG A 51 11.73 -2.37 -8.12
C ARG A 51 11.17 -3.20 -6.95
N ARG A 52 10.21 -2.65 -6.18
CA ARG A 52 9.54 -3.39 -5.11
C ARG A 52 8.71 -4.56 -5.65
N LEU A 53 7.96 -4.35 -6.71
CA LEU A 53 7.13 -5.39 -7.32
C LEU A 53 7.98 -6.57 -7.78
N ARG A 54 9.12 -6.29 -8.46
CA ARG A 54 10.10 -7.29 -8.89
C ARG A 54 10.68 -8.07 -7.71
N ARG A 55 11.14 -7.37 -6.67
CA ARG A 55 11.66 -8.00 -5.46
C ARG A 55 10.62 -8.90 -4.78
N ASN A 56 9.38 -8.43 -4.65
CA ASN A 56 8.32 -9.17 -3.99
C ASN A 56 7.87 -10.39 -4.81
N SER A 57 7.79 -10.29 -6.15
CA SER A 57 7.46 -11.43 -7.00
C SER A 57 8.53 -12.52 -6.92
N ALA A 58 9.81 -12.15 -6.95
CA ALA A 58 10.92 -13.08 -6.78
C ALA A 58 10.88 -13.79 -5.42
N ALA A 59 10.56 -13.07 -4.33
CA ALA A 59 10.48 -13.63 -2.98
C ALA A 59 9.42 -14.74 -2.85
N ILE A 60 8.30 -14.65 -3.58
CA ILE A 60 7.27 -15.70 -3.62
C ILE A 60 7.44 -16.67 -4.79
N LYS A 61 8.60 -16.64 -5.47
CA LYS A 61 8.92 -17.47 -6.64
C LYS A 61 7.88 -17.33 -7.76
N LEU A 62 7.45 -16.10 -8.01
CA LEU A 62 6.56 -15.73 -9.11
C LEU A 62 7.39 -14.95 -10.12
N SER A 63 8.01 -15.67 -11.08
CA SER A 63 8.91 -15.09 -12.07
C SER A 63 8.15 -14.72 -13.32
N GLN A 64 8.17 -13.44 -13.68
CA GLN A 64 7.68 -12.95 -14.96
C GLN A 64 8.87 -12.72 -15.90
N PRO A 65 8.74 -13.02 -17.20
CA PRO A 65 9.78 -12.70 -18.17
C PRO A 65 10.17 -11.22 -18.14
N GLU A 66 11.45 -10.93 -18.23
CA GLU A 66 11.99 -9.56 -18.11
C GLU A 66 11.37 -8.60 -19.13
N LYS A 67 11.15 -9.07 -20.36
CA LYS A 67 10.51 -8.28 -21.41
C LYS A 67 9.10 -7.81 -21.04
N GLU A 68 8.31 -8.69 -20.42
CA GLU A 68 6.95 -8.36 -20.00
C GLU A 68 6.98 -7.39 -18.82
N PHE A 69 7.91 -7.58 -17.89
CA PHE A 69 8.07 -6.67 -16.76
C PHE A 69 8.46 -5.26 -17.22
N ASN A 70 9.35 -5.13 -18.20
CA ASN A 70 9.82 -3.85 -18.72
C ASN A 70 8.74 -3.11 -19.53
N SER A 71 7.72 -3.80 -20.04
CA SER A 71 6.60 -3.17 -20.74
C SER A 71 5.53 -2.56 -19.82
N ILE A 72 5.55 -2.87 -18.51
CA ILE A 72 4.51 -2.46 -17.56
C ILE A 72 4.36 -0.93 -17.49
N GLU A 73 5.47 -0.20 -17.48
CA GLU A 73 5.44 1.27 -17.41
C GLU A 73 4.78 1.89 -18.64
N GLN A 74 5.19 1.44 -19.84
CA GLN A 74 4.58 1.90 -21.10
C GLN A 74 3.08 1.59 -21.13
N GLN A 75 2.70 0.37 -20.75
CA GLN A 75 1.30 -0.08 -20.72
C GLN A 75 0.48 0.71 -19.70
N LEU A 76 1.05 1.06 -18.54
CA LEU A 76 0.39 1.90 -17.55
C LEU A 76 0.17 3.32 -18.09
N ASN A 77 1.16 3.92 -18.74
CA ASN A 77 1.03 5.25 -19.34
C ASN A 77 -0.06 5.28 -20.42
N GLU A 78 -0.13 4.26 -21.26
CA GLU A 78 -1.19 4.13 -22.25
C GLU A 78 -2.58 3.94 -21.59
N LEU A 79 -2.67 3.14 -20.52
CA LEU A 79 -3.92 2.96 -19.77
C LEU A 79 -4.38 4.26 -19.10
N ILE A 80 -3.45 5.06 -18.57
CA ILE A 80 -3.74 6.39 -18.00
C ILE A 80 -4.35 7.29 -19.08
N HIS A 81 -3.77 7.30 -20.29
CA HIS A 81 -4.27 8.07 -21.41
C HIS A 81 -5.66 7.60 -21.87
N LEU A 82 -5.86 6.29 -22.06
CA LEU A 82 -7.14 5.71 -22.48
C LEU A 82 -8.28 6.00 -21.49
N ASN A 83 -7.99 6.07 -20.19
CA ASN A 83 -8.95 6.41 -19.16
C ASN A 83 -9.00 7.93 -18.85
N SER A 84 -8.23 8.77 -19.57
CA SER A 84 -8.17 10.23 -19.38
C SER A 84 -7.92 10.65 -17.93
N ILE A 85 -6.98 9.98 -17.26
CA ILE A 85 -6.72 10.20 -15.85
C ILE A 85 -5.76 11.38 -15.67
N VAL A 86 -6.19 12.43 -14.99
CA VAL A 86 -5.33 13.52 -14.51
C VAL A 86 -4.80 13.16 -13.11
N ASN A 87 -5.69 12.95 -12.16
CA ASN A 87 -5.34 12.53 -10.82
C ASN A 87 -6.08 11.23 -10.48
N GLY A 88 -5.35 10.29 -9.89
CA GLY A 88 -5.92 8.99 -9.61
C GLY A 88 -4.93 8.02 -8.98
N ARG A 89 -5.20 6.77 -9.13
CA ARG A 89 -4.34 5.67 -8.69
C ARG A 89 -4.41 4.50 -9.64
N ALA A 90 -3.30 3.80 -9.78
CA ALA A 90 -3.22 2.52 -10.47
C ALA A 90 -2.88 1.39 -9.48
N ARG A 91 -3.40 0.20 -9.72
CA ARG A 91 -2.95 -1.02 -9.08
C ARG A 91 -2.42 -1.97 -10.14
N ILE A 92 -1.18 -2.41 -9.97
CA ILE A 92 -0.56 -3.47 -10.75
C ILE A 92 -0.52 -4.71 -9.88
N THR A 93 -1.06 -5.82 -10.37
CA THR A 93 -1.08 -7.10 -9.67
C THR A 93 -0.46 -8.15 -10.58
N LEU A 94 0.56 -8.84 -10.07
CA LEU A 94 1.13 -10.05 -10.66
C LEU A 94 0.64 -11.24 -9.84
N PHE A 95 0.09 -12.26 -10.46
CA PHE A 95 -0.44 -13.39 -9.75
C PHE A 95 -0.28 -14.69 -10.54
N ASP A 96 -0.21 -15.79 -9.80
CA ASP A 96 -0.06 -17.12 -10.37
C ASP A 96 -1.37 -17.61 -10.99
N GLY A 97 -1.46 -17.47 -12.32
CA GLY A 97 -2.59 -17.97 -13.12
C GLY A 97 -2.54 -19.47 -13.39
N THR A 98 -1.49 -20.16 -12.94
CA THR A 98 -1.31 -21.58 -13.09
C THR A 98 -2.40 -22.34 -12.35
N ALA A 99 -3.05 -23.31 -12.98
CA ALA A 99 -3.95 -24.21 -12.29
C ALA A 99 -3.18 -24.97 -11.20
N SER A 100 -3.72 -24.98 -9.98
CA SER A 100 -3.03 -25.56 -8.84
C SER A 100 -2.82 -27.08 -9.04
N ARG A 101 -1.55 -27.51 -8.94
CA ARG A 101 -1.18 -28.92 -9.05
C ARG A 101 -1.82 -29.81 -7.98
N MET A 102 -2.38 -29.22 -6.93
CA MET A 102 -3.16 -29.98 -5.93
C MET A 102 -4.51 -30.44 -6.49
N TRP A 103 -5.01 -29.80 -7.54
CA TRP A 103 -6.34 -30.06 -8.11
C TRP A 103 -6.33 -30.34 -9.60
N ALA A 104 -5.22 -30.09 -10.29
CA ALA A 104 -5.06 -30.33 -11.72
C ALA A 104 -3.85 -31.20 -12.02
N ASN A 105 -4.01 -32.22 -12.88
CA ASN A 105 -2.94 -33.18 -13.22
C ASN A 105 -1.83 -32.58 -14.09
N LYS A 106 -2.16 -31.55 -14.89
CA LYS A 106 -1.21 -30.85 -15.76
C LYS A 106 -1.55 -29.36 -15.73
N SER A 107 -0.54 -28.50 -15.60
CA SER A 107 -0.68 -27.05 -15.69
C SER A 107 0.59 -26.47 -16.27
N GLU A 108 0.44 -25.53 -17.20
CA GLU A 108 1.54 -24.68 -17.67
C GLU A 108 1.74 -23.54 -16.69
N GLU A 109 2.99 -23.27 -16.34
CA GLU A 109 3.31 -22.15 -15.46
C GLU A 109 2.94 -20.82 -16.15
N ARG A 110 2.11 -20.03 -15.49
CA ARG A 110 1.63 -18.76 -16.05
C ARG A 110 1.55 -17.69 -14.96
N VAL A 111 2.17 -16.57 -15.22
CA VAL A 111 2.01 -15.36 -14.42
C VAL A 111 1.07 -14.42 -15.16
N ASP A 112 -0.04 -14.07 -14.54
CA ASP A 112 -0.97 -13.10 -15.06
C ASP A 112 -0.66 -11.71 -14.49
N CYS A 113 -0.78 -10.68 -15.34
CA CYS A 113 -0.63 -9.27 -14.97
C CYS A 113 -1.94 -8.53 -15.19
N LEU A 114 -2.46 -7.92 -14.12
CA LEU A 114 -3.63 -7.05 -14.16
C LEU A 114 -3.24 -5.63 -13.75
N ILE A 115 -3.58 -4.64 -14.58
CA ILE A 115 -3.47 -3.23 -14.23
C ILE A 115 -4.86 -2.60 -14.27
N VAL A 116 -5.28 -2.03 -13.15
CA VAL A 116 -6.53 -1.28 -13.03
C VAL A 116 -6.26 0.11 -12.50
N THR A 117 -7.12 1.05 -12.84
CA THR A 117 -7.04 2.44 -12.38
C THR A 117 -8.35 2.88 -11.74
N ALA A 118 -8.26 3.84 -10.84
CA ALA A 118 -9.40 4.43 -10.13
C ALA A 118 -9.10 5.87 -9.73
N ASP A 119 -10.13 6.61 -9.36
CA ASP A 119 -10.03 7.93 -8.75
C ASP A 119 -9.17 7.89 -7.48
N PRO A 120 -8.67 9.05 -7.02
CA PRO A 120 -7.96 9.15 -5.75
C PRO A 120 -8.79 8.56 -4.61
N ARG A 121 -8.10 7.95 -3.63
CA ARG A 121 -8.79 7.43 -2.45
C ARG A 121 -9.19 8.58 -1.54
N GLN A 122 -10.46 8.69 -1.22
CA GLN A 122 -10.92 9.59 -0.17
C GLN A 122 -10.50 9.06 1.19
N VAL A 123 -10.03 9.96 2.04
CA VAL A 123 -9.62 9.70 3.43
C VAL A 123 -10.41 10.65 4.31
N SER A 124 -10.84 10.18 5.47
CA SER A 124 -11.50 11.03 6.47
C SER A 124 -10.65 12.26 6.79
N ALA A 125 -11.27 13.41 6.89
CA ALA A 125 -10.60 14.62 7.39
C ALA A 125 -10.28 14.50 8.89
N ASP A 126 -11.10 13.75 9.64
CA ASP A 126 -10.92 13.42 11.06
C ASP A 126 -10.46 11.96 11.18
N LEU A 127 -9.14 11.75 11.00
CA LEU A 127 -8.54 10.42 10.93
C LEU A 127 -8.24 9.87 12.33
N LYS A 128 -8.95 8.79 12.72
CA LYS A 128 -8.87 8.15 14.04
C LYS A 128 -8.27 6.76 13.94
N LEU A 129 -7.22 6.49 14.70
CA LEU A 129 -6.59 5.19 14.77
C LEU A 129 -6.58 4.65 16.21
N THR A 130 -6.50 3.33 16.30
CA THR A 130 -6.33 2.56 17.55
C THR A 130 -5.26 1.50 17.34
N VAL A 131 -4.92 0.74 18.37
CA VAL A 131 -4.05 -0.44 18.25
C VAL A 131 -4.89 -1.66 17.92
N SER A 132 -4.48 -2.42 16.90
CA SER A 132 -5.10 -3.69 16.54
C SER A 132 -4.79 -4.77 17.59
N PRO A 133 -5.76 -5.61 17.97
CA PRO A 133 -5.50 -6.78 18.81
C PRO A 133 -4.77 -7.92 18.06
N TYR A 134 -4.71 -7.85 16.72
CA TYR A 134 -4.07 -8.88 15.89
C TYR A 134 -2.61 -8.51 15.63
N SER A 135 -1.67 -9.29 16.13
CA SER A 135 -0.24 -9.09 15.91
C SER A 135 0.18 -9.55 14.49
N ILE A 136 1.30 -8.97 14.02
CA ILE A 136 2.01 -9.41 12.81
C ILE A 136 3.13 -10.35 13.25
N ASN A 137 3.29 -11.50 12.59
CA ASN A 137 4.48 -12.31 12.77
C ASN A 137 5.61 -11.75 11.88
N SER A 138 6.58 -11.08 12.50
CA SER A 138 7.70 -10.45 11.78
C SER A 138 8.64 -11.45 11.09
N ARG A 139 8.56 -12.74 11.46
CA ARG A 139 9.32 -13.83 10.86
C ARG A 139 8.54 -14.66 9.85
N ALA A 140 7.28 -14.30 9.58
CA ALA A 140 6.49 -14.97 8.57
C ALA A 140 7.13 -14.83 7.17
N PRO A 141 7.03 -15.82 6.29
CA PRO A 141 7.59 -15.75 4.93
C PRO A 141 7.06 -14.58 4.10
N LEU A 142 5.88 -14.05 4.44
CA LEU A 142 5.25 -12.91 3.77
C LEU A 142 5.47 -11.58 4.51
N ALA A 143 6.21 -11.55 5.63
CA ALA A 143 6.52 -10.30 6.33
C ALA A 143 7.27 -9.33 5.40
N GLY A 144 6.85 -8.07 5.35
CA GLY A 144 7.44 -7.05 4.47
C GLY A 144 7.12 -7.22 2.98
N ILE A 145 6.35 -8.23 2.58
CA ILE A 145 5.94 -8.47 1.19
C ILE A 145 4.54 -7.91 0.94
N LYS A 146 4.37 -7.16 -0.15
CA LYS A 146 3.05 -6.69 -0.59
C LYS A 146 2.34 -7.77 -1.40
N SER A 147 1.93 -8.84 -0.71
CA SER A 147 1.27 -10.01 -1.30
C SER A 147 -0.24 -9.80 -1.47
N CYS A 148 -0.88 -10.64 -2.26
CA CYS A 148 -2.34 -10.69 -2.38
C CYS A 148 -3.03 -11.31 -1.14
N ASN A 149 -2.28 -11.96 -0.24
CA ASN A 149 -2.75 -12.43 1.06
C ASN A 149 -2.94 -11.25 2.03
N TYR A 150 -3.97 -10.46 1.79
CA TYR A 150 -4.21 -9.19 2.51
C TYR A 150 -5.32 -9.31 3.55
N LEU A 151 -5.83 -10.52 3.78
CA LEU A 151 -6.98 -10.78 4.65
C LEU A 151 -6.73 -10.32 6.10
N GLU A 152 -5.55 -10.61 6.67
CA GLU A 152 -5.22 -10.17 8.03
C GLU A 152 -5.27 -8.64 8.19
N ASN A 153 -4.80 -7.90 7.17
CA ASN A 153 -4.85 -6.44 7.18
C ASN A 153 -6.30 -5.93 7.08
N LEU A 154 -7.15 -6.59 6.29
CA LEU A 154 -8.57 -6.27 6.19
C LEU A 154 -9.29 -6.56 7.52
N MET A 155 -9.07 -7.73 8.11
CA MET A 155 -9.66 -8.10 9.41
C MET A 155 -9.26 -7.11 10.52
N ALA A 156 -7.99 -6.72 10.59
CA ALA A 156 -7.52 -5.75 11.55
C ALA A 156 -8.17 -4.36 11.34
N LYS A 157 -8.36 -3.97 10.10
CA LYS A 157 -9.04 -2.73 9.76
C LYS A 157 -10.54 -2.77 10.07
N ASP A 158 -11.20 -3.88 9.78
CA ASP A 158 -12.64 -4.04 10.03
C ASP A 158 -12.93 -4.12 11.53
N GLU A 159 -12.05 -4.73 12.32
CA GLU A 159 -12.11 -4.73 13.78
C GLU A 159 -12.00 -3.29 14.33
N ALA A 160 -11.03 -2.49 13.85
CA ALA A 160 -10.90 -1.10 14.26
C ALA A 160 -12.16 -0.28 13.91
N LYS A 161 -12.72 -0.49 12.72
CA LYS A 161 -13.98 0.15 12.31
C LYS A 161 -15.15 -0.24 13.20
N ALA A 162 -15.24 -1.48 13.62
CA ALA A 162 -16.29 -1.92 14.56
C ALA A 162 -16.22 -1.21 15.92
N ARG A 163 -15.02 -0.73 16.30
CA ARG A 163 -14.78 0.12 17.49
C ARG A 163 -14.89 1.63 17.22
N GLY A 164 -15.26 2.06 16.00
CA GLY A 164 -15.42 3.48 15.64
C GLY A 164 -14.14 4.20 15.21
N PHE A 165 -13.10 3.47 14.80
CA PHE A 165 -11.86 4.01 14.25
C PHE A 165 -11.77 3.80 12.74
N ASP A 166 -10.98 4.62 12.03
CA ASP A 166 -10.82 4.52 10.57
C ASP A 166 -9.83 3.45 10.14
N GLU A 167 -8.82 3.21 11.01
CA GLU A 167 -7.70 2.28 10.75
C GLU A 167 -7.10 1.83 12.09
N ALA A 168 -6.21 0.83 12.06
CA ALA A 168 -5.45 0.42 13.24
C ALA A 168 -3.95 0.40 13.00
N ILE A 169 -3.20 0.74 14.03
CA ILE A 169 -1.77 0.49 14.15
C ILE A 169 -1.57 -0.96 14.54
N ARG A 170 -0.66 -1.64 13.87
CA ARG A 170 -0.31 -3.03 14.13
C ARG A 170 1.04 -3.13 14.83
N ALA A 171 1.12 -4.05 15.79
CA ALA A 171 2.37 -4.45 16.42
C ALA A 171 2.73 -5.88 15.98
N ASN A 172 4.01 -6.25 16.11
CA ASN A 172 4.44 -7.62 15.88
C ASN A 172 4.28 -8.48 17.15
N GLU A 173 4.70 -9.75 17.07
CA GLU A 173 4.65 -10.73 18.15
C GLU A 173 5.48 -10.35 19.41
N ARG A 174 6.33 -9.33 19.29
CA ARG A 174 7.12 -8.77 20.42
C ARG A 174 6.53 -7.48 20.99
N GLY A 175 5.35 -7.06 20.48
CA GLY A 175 4.73 -5.79 20.88
C GLY A 175 5.37 -4.56 20.21
N GLU A 176 6.28 -4.74 19.27
CA GLU A 176 6.95 -3.65 18.56
C GLU A 176 6.03 -3.10 17.47
N VAL A 177 5.92 -1.78 17.38
CA VAL A 177 5.11 -1.12 16.35
C VAL A 177 5.66 -1.40 14.95
N THR A 178 4.75 -1.70 14.00
CA THR A 178 5.13 -2.04 12.62
C THR A 178 4.59 -1.03 11.61
N SER A 179 3.30 -0.91 11.48
CA SER A 179 2.62 -0.10 10.46
C SER A 179 1.17 0.12 10.85
N ALA A 180 0.42 0.91 10.08
CA ALA A 180 -1.03 0.78 10.03
C ALA A 180 -1.43 -0.41 9.13
N CYS A 181 -2.71 -0.83 9.14
CA CYS A 181 -3.18 -1.96 8.31
C CYS A 181 -2.89 -1.75 6.82
N MET A 182 -3.03 -0.51 6.32
CA MET A 182 -2.90 -0.19 4.90
C MET A 182 -1.81 0.85 4.58
N ALA A 183 -1.00 1.28 5.57
CA ALA A 183 -0.06 2.38 5.44
C ALA A 183 1.19 2.16 6.30
N ASN A 184 2.30 2.82 5.94
CA ASN A 184 3.44 2.94 6.84
C ASN A 184 3.16 4.02 7.90
N LEU A 185 3.90 3.99 8.98
CA LEU A 185 3.75 4.85 10.14
C LEU A 185 4.98 5.73 10.32
N PHE A 186 4.74 6.99 10.69
CA PHE A 186 5.74 7.95 11.14
C PHE A 186 5.21 8.70 12.35
N TRP A 187 6.11 9.21 13.20
CA TRP A 187 5.73 10.09 14.29
C TRP A 187 6.82 11.08 14.64
N LEU A 188 6.41 12.21 15.20
CA LEU A 188 7.29 13.23 15.76
C LEU A 188 7.39 13.07 17.27
N LYS A 189 8.59 13.29 17.80
CA LYS A 189 8.86 13.49 19.24
C LYS A 189 9.94 14.55 19.35
N GLY A 190 9.57 15.73 19.87
CA GLY A 190 10.37 16.94 19.69
C GLY A 190 10.55 17.26 18.20
N ASP A 191 11.75 17.63 17.81
CA ASP A 191 12.09 17.94 16.41
C ASP A 191 12.51 16.71 15.59
N ARG A 192 12.32 15.50 16.11
CA ARG A 192 12.78 14.26 15.46
C ARG A 192 11.65 13.45 14.88
N LEU A 193 11.83 13.06 13.63
CA LEU A 193 10.92 12.17 12.92
C LEU A 193 11.40 10.71 13.09
N PHE A 194 10.45 9.81 13.34
CA PHE A 194 10.70 8.38 13.52
C PHE A 194 9.79 7.55 12.64
N THR A 195 10.23 6.34 12.30
CA THR A 195 9.44 5.30 11.62
C THR A 195 9.88 3.92 12.10
N PRO A 196 9.01 2.90 12.10
CA PRO A 196 9.42 1.54 12.43
C PRO A 196 10.50 1.03 11.47
N SER A 197 11.51 0.35 12.04
CA SER A 197 12.51 -0.40 11.27
C SER A 197 11.87 -1.54 10.49
N LEU A 198 12.43 -1.87 9.32
CA LEU A 198 11.97 -3.03 8.53
C LEU A 198 12.12 -4.36 9.29
N ALA A 199 13.00 -4.43 10.28
CA ALA A 199 13.16 -5.60 11.16
C ALA A 199 11.90 -5.93 11.97
N THR A 200 10.97 -4.96 12.14
CA THR A 200 9.67 -5.20 12.80
C THR A 200 8.69 -6.00 11.95
N GLY A 201 9.00 -6.24 10.68
CA GLY A 201 8.13 -6.90 9.70
C GLY A 201 7.26 -5.94 8.88
N CYS A 202 7.43 -4.63 9.03
CA CYS A 202 6.67 -3.64 8.26
C CYS A 202 7.04 -3.68 6.77
N LEU A 203 6.11 -3.25 5.93
CA LEU A 203 6.34 -3.14 4.49
C LEU A 203 7.37 -2.04 4.18
N ALA A 204 8.36 -2.33 3.31
CA ALA A 204 9.19 -1.32 2.68
C ALA A 204 8.34 -0.52 1.66
N GLY A 205 7.62 0.50 2.15
CA GLY A 205 6.75 1.34 1.35
C GLY A 205 7.53 2.26 0.43
N THR A 206 7.05 2.47 -0.79
CA THR A 206 7.67 3.40 -1.75
C THR A 206 7.60 4.85 -1.30
N THR A 207 6.48 5.24 -0.71
CA THR A 207 6.33 6.56 -0.06
C THR A 207 7.21 6.68 1.18
N ARG A 208 7.33 5.59 1.99
CA ARG A 208 8.25 5.56 3.13
C ARG A 208 9.70 5.75 2.68
N GLU A 209 10.14 5.04 1.63
CA GLU A 209 11.47 5.19 1.05
C GLU A 209 11.72 6.63 0.59
N PHE A 210 10.75 7.25 -0.09
CA PHE A 210 10.84 8.63 -0.54
C PHE A 210 10.93 9.63 0.64
N ILE A 211 10.21 9.41 1.73
CA ILE A 211 10.31 10.22 2.95
C ILE A 211 11.70 10.12 3.57
N LEU A 212 12.25 8.91 3.70
CA LEU A 212 13.59 8.68 4.24
C LEU A 212 14.72 9.32 3.41
N GLU A 213 14.50 9.52 2.10
CA GLU A 213 15.45 10.20 1.22
C GLU A 213 15.38 11.74 1.35
N ASN A 214 14.28 12.29 1.84
CA ASN A 214 14.03 13.73 1.86
C ASN A 214 13.99 14.35 3.26
N PHE A 215 13.92 13.54 4.32
CA PHE A 215 13.88 13.98 5.72
C PHE A 215 14.87 13.22 6.58
N ASP A 216 15.45 13.90 7.57
CA ASP A 216 16.16 13.23 8.66
C ASP A 216 15.14 12.46 9.52
N CYS A 217 15.08 11.16 9.29
CA CYS A 217 14.13 10.26 9.94
C CYS A 217 14.86 9.03 10.49
N ARG A 218 14.61 8.70 11.75
CA ARG A 218 15.20 7.54 12.40
C ARG A 218 14.32 6.31 12.29
N GLU A 219 14.91 5.24 11.80
CA GLU A 219 14.30 3.91 11.86
C GLU A 219 14.54 3.30 13.23
N VAL A 220 13.45 2.94 13.93
CA VAL A 220 13.53 2.43 15.30
C VAL A 220 12.68 1.18 15.49
N THR A 221 13.02 0.43 16.54
CA THR A 221 12.24 -0.72 17.03
C THR A 221 11.80 -0.39 18.44
N VAL A 222 10.52 -0.05 18.60
CA VAL A 222 9.93 0.40 19.88
C VAL A 222 8.58 -0.24 20.09
N ALA A 223 8.14 -0.31 21.35
CA ALA A 223 6.81 -0.78 21.71
C ALA A 223 5.72 0.18 21.21
N ALA A 224 4.51 -0.34 20.94
CA ALA A 224 3.39 0.48 20.46
C ALA A 224 2.99 1.60 21.45
N ASP A 225 3.24 1.40 22.73
CA ASP A 225 2.98 2.41 23.77
C ASP A 225 3.84 3.68 23.63
N GLU A 226 5.00 3.60 22.96
CA GLU A 226 5.83 4.79 22.68
C GLU A 226 5.06 5.84 21.87
N LEU A 227 4.13 5.42 21.03
CA LEU A 227 3.29 6.32 20.24
C LEU A 227 2.37 7.20 21.11
N ARG A 228 2.08 6.79 22.34
CA ARG A 228 1.30 7.59 23.29
C ARG A 228 1.99 8.88 23.70
N SER A 229 3.32 8.92 23.58
CA SER A 229 4.15 10.10 23.88
C SER A 229 4.54 10.91 22.64
N ALA A 230 4.06 10.53 21.44
CA ALA A 230 4.36 11.24 20.21
C ALA A 230 3.64 12.60 20.15
N ASP A 231 4.27 13.63 19.59
CA ASP A 231 3.66 14.96 19.42
C ASP A 231 2.70 14.98 18.22
N SER A 232 3.01 14.19 17.19
CA SER A 232 2.13 13.97 16.03
C SER A 232 2.41 12.58 15.45
N ILE A 233 1.37 11.95 14.90
CA ILE A 233 1.48 10.66 14.22
C ILE A 233 0.97 10.82 12.79
N PHE A 234 1.69 10.21 11.84
CA PHE A 234 1.37 10.24 10.41
C PHE A 234 1.29 8.84 9.85
N ILE A 235 0.35 8.62 8.94
CA ILE A 235 0.32 7.42 8.11
C ILE A 235 0.54 7.79 6.65
N THR A 236 1.17 6.87 5.90
CA THR A 236 1.54 7.16 4.51
C THR A 236 1.42 5.93 3.61
N SER A 237 0.85 6.14 2.44
CA SER A 237 0.88 5.18 1.34
C SER A 237 0.69 5.90 0.01
N ALA A 238 1.02 5.24 -1.10
CA ALA A 238 0.79 5.79 -2.44
C ALA A 238 -0.69 6.12 -2.71
N GLY A 239 -1.63 5.48 -2.03
CA GLY A 239 -3.08 5.72 -2.25
C GLY A 239 -3.66 6.90 -1.47
N ILE A 240 -2.97 7.38 -0.41
CA ILE A 240 -3.48 8.42 0.48
C ILE A 240 -2.50 9.60 0.66
N GLY A 241 -1.28 9.49 0.12
CA GLY A 241 -0.22 10.45 0.41
C GLY A 241 0.27 10.34 1.85
N VAL A 242 0.55 11.48 2.47
CA VAL A 242 0.82 11.60 3.91
C VAL A 242 -0.42 12.18 4.60
N ARG A 243 -0.83 11.55 5.69
CA ARG A 243 -1.97 12.01 6.51
C ARG A 243 -1.58 12.01 7.98
N GLN A 244 -1.86 13.11 8.66
CA GLN A 244 -1.75 13.18 10.12
C GLN A 244 -2.98 12.54 10.74
N LEU A 245 -2.80 11.92 11.90
CA LEU A 245 -3.90 11.47 12.75
C LEU A 245 -4.46 12.65 13.54
N ASN A 246 -5.77 12.70 13.67
CA ASN A 246 -6.47 13.61 14.59
C ASN A 246 -6.65 12.95 15.95
N LYS A 247 -6.76 11.61 15.98
CA LYS A 247 -6.93 10.86 17.23
C LYS A 247 -6.21 9.51 17.20
N PHE A 248 -5.55 9.15 18.32
CA PHE A 248 -4.99 7.82 18.58
C PHE A 248 -5.50 7.30 19.91
N ASP A 249 -6.29 6.25 19.92
CA ASP A 249 -7.11 5.80 21.04
C ASP A 249 -7.94 6.98 21.58
N GLU A 250 -7.72 7.36 22.86
CA GLU A 250 -8.40 8.49 23.50
C GLU A 250 -7.67 9.83 23.34
N ARG A 251 -6.45 9.82 22.79
CA ARG A 251 -5.63 11.03 22.65
C ARG A 251 -5.89 11.75 21.36
N GLU A 252 -6.22 13.02 21.43
CA GLU A 252 -6.36 13.93 20.30
C GLU A 252 -5.05 14.64 19.99
N PHE A 253 -4.83 14.95 18.69
CA PHE A 253 -3.70 15.71 18.19
C PHE A 253 -4.17 16.99 17.56
N THR A 254 -3.42 18.07 17.79
CA THR A 254 -3.58 19.34 17.06
C THR A 254 -2.91 19.23 15.70
N ASP A 255 -3.38 20.01 14.73
CA ASP A 255 -2.78 20.02 13.39
C ASP A 255 -1.30 20.40 13.45
N SER A 256 -0.48 19.60 12.80
CA SER A 256 0.95 19.84 12.66
C SER A 256 1.21 20.65 11.40
N ALA A 257 2.09 21.65 11.49
CA ALA A 257 2.64 22.36 10.34
C ALA A 257 3.88 21.68 9.76
N HIS A 258 4.14 20.39 10.09
CA HIS A 258 5.36 19.72 9.65
C HIS A 258 5.43 19.60 8.13
N PRO A 259 6.56 19.92 7.49
CA PRO A 259 6.74 19.91 6.02
C PRO A 259 6.48 18.56 5.36
N LEU A 260 6.48 17.47 6.14
CA LEU A 260 6.12 16.13 5.68
C LEU A 260 4.74 16.08 5.01
N LEU A 261 3.80 16.93 5.46
CA LEU A 261 2.45 16.99 4.90
C LEU A 261 2.41 17.58 3.49
N ASP A 262 3.41 18.40 3.14
CA ASP A 262 3.50 19.06 1.83
C ASP A 262 4.41 18.31 0.84
N LEU A 263 5.10 17.25 1.30
CA LEU A 263 6.08 16.50 0.50
C LEU A 263 5.44 15.85 -0.74
N LEU A 264 4.18 15.43 -0.64
CA LEU A 264 3.48 14.74 -1.72
C LEU A 264 2.40 15.63 -2.31
N PRO A 265 2.25 15.66 -3.65
CA PRO A 265 1.11 16.31 -4.27
C PRO A 265 -0.17 15.65 -3.72
N ILE A 266 -1.01 16.41 -3.04
CA ILE A 266 -2.31 15.92 -2.56
C ILE A 266 -3.31 16.16 -3.69
N ALA A 267 -4.00 15.12 -4.13
CA ALA A 267 -5.06 15.22 -5.13
C ALA A 267 -6.24 16.15 -4.70
N ASP A 268 -6.24 16.62 -3.45
CA ASP A 268 -7.31 17.41 -2.83
C ASP A 268 -6.80 18.70 -2.17
N LYS A 269 -6.05 19.54 -2.90
CA LYS A 269 -5.80 20.93 -2.44
C LYS A 269 -7.07 21.80 -2.41
N LYS A 270 -8.16 21.37 -3.02
CA LYS A 270 -9.42 22.14 -3.05
C LYS A 270 -10.16 22.21 -1.72
N THR A 271 -9.91 21.31 -0.78
CA THR A 271 -10.64 21.29 0.50
C THR A 271 -10.02 22.21 1.57
N ARG A 272 -8.75 22.63 1.41
CA ARG A 272 -8.09 23.56 2.36
C ARG A 272 -8.32 25.04 2.06
N MET A 273 -8.74 25.42 0.84
CA MET A 273 -8.97 26.83 0.47
C MET A 273 -10.41 27.32 0.70
N SER A 274 -11.32 26.48 1.24
CA SER A 274 -12.70 26.88 1.56
C SER A 274 -12.97 27.03 3.06
N ALA A 275 -11.91 27.11 3.88
CA ALA A 275 -12.01 27.32 5.34
C ALA A 275 -11.30 28.63 5.79
N GLU A 276 -11.06 29.57 4.85
CA GLU A 276 -10.71 30.97 5.17
C GLU A 276 -11.87 31.91 4.86
#